data_c2cf270cc9d7c968d15f7282f49d9225
#
_entry.id   c2cf270cc9d7c968d15f7282f49d9225
#
_cell.length_a   1.000
_cell.length_b   1.000
_cell.length_c   1.000
_cell.angle_alpha   90.00
_cell.angle_beta   90.00
_cell.angle_gamma   90.00
#
_symmetry.space_group_name_H-M   'P 1'
#
loop_
_entity.id
_entity.type
_entity.pdbx_description
1 polymer ?
#
loop_
_entity_poly.entity_id
_entity_poly.type
_entity_poly.pdbx_seq_one_letter_code
_entity_poly.pdbx_strand_id
1 'polypeptide(L)'
;EHYLDTVGVTGSIPVSPIFDSTIFAPEHQLRFGQMAITATDLTVVVGLARSGIGAAKLLRHCGQAVLVIESQTSPELEAKAAELQQLGIEVQLGTPLSPETFVALATAVRSVVVSPGIRWDHPTLAWLRQQGICVQGEMELAFGASGGVPWIGITGTNGKTTVTHLVSHLLRHGGLDAPMGGNVGFSATELVLARLESGAPPPDWLVMELSSYQIEAAPKLAPRLGIWTTLTPDHLERHGSLEAYRAIKRSLLERSAVPILNADDPDLRAHAASWSRATWITAGSRDALPGPIQPSLWIENDTVMGAGQPLMDANCLAMPGAHNRQNLLLAVAAGLEAGLSGAQMERALRAFPGVPHRLERLPERQGITFYNDSKATNYDAAEVALKALTGPLVVLAGGQSKQGNPGGWLAALGEKAAAVVLFGAAQAEFQQLLREADFPGAVHRCQALTDGVPLAVQLAQAHQCRVVLL
;
A
#
# COMPACT_ATOMS: atom_id res chain seq x y z
N GLU A 1 64.30 -6.36 -20.07
CA GLU A 1 64.14 -4.94 -20.47
C GLU A 1 62.74 -4.67 -21.01
N HIS A 2 62.05 -3.85 -20.23
CA HIS A 2 60.96 -2.91 -20.62
C HIS A 2 59.57 -3.49 -20.97
N TYR A 3 58.76 -3.23 -20.21
CA TYR A 3 57.77 -2.24 -19.68
C TYR A 3 56.34 -2.71 -19.96
N LEU A 4 55.65 -3.07 -18.95
CA LEU A 4 54.20 -3.21 -18.91
C LEU A 4 53.68 -2.17 -17.94
N ASP A 5 52.99 -1.15 -18.44
CA ASP A 5 52.18 -0.24 -17.65
C ASP A 5 50.73 -0.74 -17.61
N THR A 6 50.32 -1.05 -16.43
CA THR A 6 48.93 -1.32 -16.04
C THR A 6 48.17 -0.03 -15.91
N VAL A 7 47.16 0.19 -16.72
CA VAL A 7 46.15 1.23 -16.48
C VAL A 7 44.95 0.59 -15.80
N GLY A 8 44.89 0.73 -14.50
CA GLY A 8 43.72 0.50 -13.71
C GLY A 8 42.73 1.65 -13.87
N VAL A 9 41.64 1.43 -14.54
CA VAL A 9 40.49 2.36 -14.53
C VAL A 9 39.49 1.88 -13.52
N THR A 10 39.68 2.27 -12.26
CA THR A 10 38.61 2.32 -11.26
C THR A 10 37.98 3.72 -11.31
N GLY A 11 37.09 3.94 -12.25
CA GLY A 11 36.28 5.14 -12.35
C GLY A 11 34.89 4.85 -11.82
N SER A 12 34.67 4.99 -10.51
CA SER A 12 33.34 5.23 -9.98
C SER A 12 32.90 6.62 -10.48
N ILE A 13 31.99 6.64 -11.45
CA ILE A 13 31.32 7.87 -11.87
C ILE A 13 30.45 8.31 -10.69
N PRO A 14 30.67 9.50 -10.11
CA PRO A 14 29.74 10.02 -9.12
C PRO A 14 28.42 10.31 -9.83
N VAL A 15 27.39 9.56 -9.51
CA VAL A 15 26.02 9.95 -9.78
C VAL A 15 25.79 11.18 -8.90
N SER A 16 25.94 12.37 -9.47
CA SER A 16 25.56 13.60 -8.79
C SER A 16 24.09 13.50 -8.44
N PRO A 17 23.71 13.61 -7.15
CA PRO A 17 22.30 13.73 -6.80
C PRO A 17 21.77 14.99 -7.47
N ILE A 18 20.68 14.85 -8.24
CA ILE A 18 19.99 15.95 -8.92
C ILE A 18 19.25 16.84 -7.89
N PHE A 19 19.80 17.01 -6.70
CA PHE A 19 19.16 17.81 -5.66
C PHE A 19 20.15 18.71 -4.95
N ASP A 20 19.90 20.01 -5.11
CA ASP A 20 20.45 21.05 -4.27
C ASP A 20 19.90 20.88 -2.85
N SER A 21 20.77 20.53 -1.92
CA SER A 21 20.49 20.33 -0.50
C SER A 21 20.05 21.61 0.23
N THR A 22 19.90 22.72 -0.46
CA THR A 22 19.62 24.05 0.13
C THR A 22 18.14 24.45 0.12
N ILE A 23 17.21 23.61 -0.39
CA ILE A 23 15.78 23.97 -0.47
C ILE A 23 15.00 23.75 0.81
N PHE A 24 15.53 23.04 1.78
CA PHE A 24 14.88 22.86 3.08
C PHE A 24 15.73 23.44 4.20
N ALA A 25 15.50 24.72 4.50
CA ALA A 25 15.98 25.29 5.75
C ALA A 25 15.34 24.54 6.93
N PRO A 26 16.12 24.12 7.94
CA PRO A 26 15.60 23.38 9.09
C PRO A 26 14.96 24.35 10.10
N GLU A 27 13.86 25.01 9.76
CA GLU A 27 13.10 25.74 10.75
C GLU A 27 12.11 24.77 11.42
N HIS A 28 12.43 24.36 12.66
CA HIS A 28 11.61 23.56 13.57
C HIS A 28 11.37 22.08 13.19
N GLN A 29 12.41 21.33 12.85
CA GLN A 29 12.30 19.85 12.88
C GLN A 29 12.11 19.39 14.34
N LEU A 30 10.92 18.91 14.67
CA LEU A 30 10.66 18.20 15.92
C LEU A 30 11.55 16.95 15.97
N ARG A 31 12.09 16.62 17.13
CA ARG A 31 12.81 15.35 17.30
C ARG A 31 11.82 14.18 17.22
N PHE A 32 12.29 13.00 16.82
CA PHE A 32 11.49 11.79 16.80
C PHE A 32 10.75 11.60 18.13
N GLY A 33 9.43 11.44 18.11
CA GLY A 33 8.57 11.36 19.30
C GLY A 33 8.21 12.70 19.96
N GLN A 34 8.73 13.84 19.50
CA GLN A 34 8.28 15.14 19.99
C GLN A 34 7.06 15.63 19.22
N MET A 35 6.06 16.09 19.94
CA MET A 35 4.84 16.68 19.38
C MET A 35 4.70 18.13 19.82
N ALA A 36 4.18 18.97 18.94
CA ALA A 36 4.01 20.41 19.18
C ALA A 36 2.87 20.77 20.17
N ILE A 37 2.16 19.77 20.71
CA ILE A 37 1.02 19.93 21.61
C ILE A 37 1.50 19.86 23.06
N THR A 38 1.02 20.77 23.92
CA THR A 38 1.39 20.77 25.33
C THR A 38 0.68 19.68 26.13
N ALA A 39 1.27 19.22 27.24
CA ALA A 39 0.74 18.13 28.07
C ALA A 39 -0.62 18.44 28.73
N THR A 40 -1.07 19.69 28.73
CA THR A 40 -2.35 20.12 29.29
C THR A 40 -3.50 20.11 28.27
N ASP A 41 -3.20 19.94 26.98
CA ASP A 41 -4.20 19.97 25.91
C ASP A 41 -4.80 18.57 25.72
N LEU A 42 -6.15 18.48 25.73
CA LEU A 42 -6.86 17.24 25.48
C LEU A 42 -6.90 16.93 23.98
N THR A 43 -6.45 15.73 23.63
CA THR A 43 -6.65 15.16 22.27
C THR A 43 -7.77 14.12 22.32
N VAL A 44 -8.78 14.29 21.48
CA VAL A 44 -9.85 13.31 21.32
C VAL A 44 -9.54 12.39 20.14
N VAL A 45 -9.52 11.08 20.40
CA VAL A 45 -9.40 10.06 19.35
C VAL A 45 -10.79 9.50 19.05
N VAL A 46 -11.20 9.54 17.78
CA VAL A 46 -12.53 9.08 17.35
C VAL A 46 -12.41 7.71 16.68
N GLY A 47 -13.03 6.71 17.32
CA GLY A 47 -13.05 5.32 16.89
C GLY A 47 -12.06 4.42 17.65
N LEU A 48 -12.52 3.26 18.08
CA LEU A 48 -11.79 2.26 18.88
C LEU A 48 -11.37 1.04 18.03
N ALA A 49 -11.07 1.27 16.75
CA ALA A 49 -10.44 0.30 15.87
C ALA A 49 -8.91 0.39 15.98
N ARG A 50 -8.19 -0.46 15.25
CA ARG A 50 -6.73 -0.58 15.31
C ARG A 50 -5.99 0.77 15.21
N SER A 51 -6.34 1.61 14.22
CA SER A 51 -5.71 2.91 14.01
C SER A 51 -5.96 3.87 15.18
N GLY A 52 -7.18 3.86 15.75
CA GLY A 52 -7.52 4.68 16.91
C GLY A 52 -6.79 4.23 18.18
N ILE A 53 -6.69 2.93 18.41
CA ILE A 53 -5.93 2.36 19.53
C ILE A 53 -4.44 2.75 19.43
N GLY A 54 -3.84 2.58 18.24
CA GLY A 54 -2.45 2.97 17.99
C GLY A 54 -2.22 4.47 18.21
N ALA A 55 -3.13 5.31 17.71
CA ALA A 55 -3.07 6.76 17.92
C ALA A 55 -3.17 7.14 19.40
N ALA A 56 -4.10 6.56 20.13
CA ALA A 56 -4.30 6.82 21.56
C ALA A 56 -3.06 6.42 22.38
N LYS A 57 -2.48 5.24 22.12
CA LYS A 57 -1.25 4.79 22.78
C LYS A 57 -0.06 5.68 22.45
N LEU A 58 0.13 6.08 21.19
CA LEU A 58 1.21 6.97 20.80
C LEU A 58 1.09 8.34 21.47
N LEU A 59 -0.10 8.96 21.47
CA LEU A 59 -0.37 10.22 22.13
C LEU A 59 -0.07 10.14 23.62
N ARG A 60 -0.52 9.08 24.28
CA ARG A 60 -0.27 8.84 25.70
C ARG A 60 1.20 8.68 26.00
N HIS A 61 1.94 7.93 25.18
CA HIS A 61 3.39 7.78 25.29
C HIS A 61 4.11 9.13 25.16
N CYS A 62 3.62 10.01 24.28
CA CYS A 62 4.13 11.38 24.14
C CYS A 62 3.68 12.35 25.27
N GLY A 63 3.04 11.85 26.33
CA GLY A 63 2.65 12.65 27.50
C GLY A 63 1.37 13.46 27.33
N GLN A 64 0.55 13.18 26.28
CA GLN A 64 -0.70 13.89 26.02
C GLN A 64 -1.83 13.37 26.91
N ALA A 65 -2.78 14.24 27.24
CA ALA A 65 -4.09 13.85 27.75
C ALA A 65 -4.96 13.33 26.60
N VAL A 66 -5.49 12.11 26.73
CA VAL A 66 -6.20 11.42 25.64
C VAL A 66 -7.55 10.94 26.13
N LEU A 67 -8.59 11.27 25.36
CA LEU A 67 -9.93 10.71 25.44
C LEU A 67 -10.26 9.97 24.14
N VAL A 68 -10.63 8.69 24.22
CA VAL A 68 -11.17 7.95 23.08
C VAL A 68 -12.68 7.95 23.14
N ILE A 69 -13.35 8.32 22.05
CA ILE A 69 -14.80 8.18 21.90
C ILE A 69 -15.13 7.15 20.83
N GLU A 70 -16.11 6.30 21.12
CA GLU A 70 -16.63 5.29 20.19
C GLU A 70 -18.17 5.28 20.28
N SER A 71 -18.81 5.34 19.12
CA SER A 71 -20.27 5.44 19.03
C SER A 71 -20.98 4.12 19.37
N GLN A 72 -20.30 3.01 19.22
CA GLN A 72 -20.85 1.67 19.46
C GLN A 72 -20.44 1.14 20.83
N THR A 73 -21.21 0.12 21.28
CA THR A 73 -20.92 -0.68 22.47
C THR A 73 -20.99 -2.16 22.11
N SER A 74 -19.99 -2.92 22.55
CA SER A 74 -19.98 -4.37 22.43
C SER A 74 -19.01 -4.95 23.46
N PRO A 75 -19.13 -6.23 23.85
CA PRO A 75 -18.16 -6.86 24.75
C PRO A 75 -16.71 -6.80 24.25
N GLU A 76 -16.50 -6.83 22.94
CA GLU A 76 -15.19 -6.67 22.33
C GLU A 76 -14.63 -5.25 22.52
N LEU A 77 -15.47 -4.23 22.33
CA LEU A 77 -15.09 -2.81 22.53
C LEU A 77 -14.87 -2.51 24.02
N GLU A 78 -15.66 -3.09 24.91
CA GLU A 78 -15.46 -2.99 26.38
C GLU A 78 -14.11 -3.56 26.81
N ALA A 79 -13.70 -4.71 26.26
CA ALA A 79 -12.39 -5.29 26.53
C ALA A 79 -11.24 -4.37 26.05
N LYS A 80 -11.35 -3.83 24.83
CA LYS A 80 -10.38 -2.87 24.30
C LYS A 80 -10.32 -1.57 25.11
N ALA A 81 -11.47 -1.08 25.57
CA ALA A 81 -11.55 0.09 26.43
C ALA A 81 -10.85 -0.15 27.78
N ALA A 82 -11.09 -1.32 28.40
CA ALA A 82 -10.42 -1.69 29.65
C ALA A 82 -8.89 -1.75 29.53
N GLU A 83 -8.37 -2.28 28.39
CA GLU A 83 -6.92 -2.26 28.13
C GLU A 83 -6.36 -0.84 28.06
N LEU A 84 -7.03 0.09 27.36
CA LEU A 84 -6.58 1.48 27.26
C LEU A 84 -6.69 2.22 28.59
N GLN A 85 -7.71 1.95 29.40
CA GLN A 85 -7.87 2.53 30.73
C GLN A 85 -6.73 2.13 31.68
N GLN A 86 -6.22 0.89 31.58
CA GLN A 86 -5.03 0.46 32.32
C GLN A 86 -3.77 1.27 31.97
N LEU A 87 -3.73 1.85 30.78
CA LEU A 87 -2.65 2.74 30.32
C LEU A 87 -2.91 4.22 30.71
N GLY A 88 -3.98 4.52 31.45
CA GLY A 88 -4.37 5.86 31.84
C GLY A 88 -4.97 6.68 30.67
N ILE A 89 -5.61 5.99 29.71
CA ILE A 89 -6.35 6.60 28.59
C ILE A 89 -7.83 6.50 28.90
N GLU A 90 -8.54 7.62 28.95
CA GLU A 90 -9.99 7.63 29.12
C GLU A 90 -10.70 7.12 27.87
N VAL A 91 -11.72 6.28 28.03
CA VAL A 91 -12.52 5.75 26.90
C VAL A 91 -14.00 5.87 27.22
N GLN A 92 -14.76 6.48 26.31
CA GLN A 92 -16.20 6.63 26.39
C GLN A 92 -16.87 5.87 25.24
N LEU A 93 -17.49 4.74 25.54
CA LEU A 93 -18.31 3.95 24.60
C LEU A 93 -19.72 4.49 24.52
N GLY A 94 -20.44 4.23 23.41
CA GLY A 94 -21.79 4.76 23.17
C GLY A 94 -21.82 6.28 22.96
N THR A 95 -20.67 6.93 22.73
CA THR A 95 -20.55 8.37 22.57
C THR A 95 -20.50 8.74 21.09
N PRO A 96 -21.53 9.40 20.55
CA PRO A 96 -21.62 9.72 19.14
C PRO A 96 -20.64 10.83 18.74
N LEU A 97 -20.19 10.80 17.48
CA LEU A 97 -19.47 11.92 16.86
C LEU A 97 -20.46 13.03 16.51
N SER A 98 -20.73 13.92 17.47
CA SER A 98 -21.67 15.03 17.31
C SER A 98 -21.12 16.33 17.89
N PRO A 99 -21.59 17.52 17.45
CA PRO A 99 -21.19 18.78 18.04
C PRO A 99 -21.46 18.86 19.55
N GLU A 100 -22.58 18.29 20.03
CA GLU A 100 -22.99 18.28 21.43
C GLU A 100 -21.95 17.59 22.31
N THR A 101 -21.39 16.47 21.83
CA THR A 101 -20.30 15.75 22.52
C THR A 101 -19.10 16.67 22.75
N PHE A 102 -18.70 17.44 21.75
CA PHE A 102 -17.54 18.34 21.87
C PHE A 102 -17.85 19.62 22.65
N VAL A 103 -19.08 20.12 22.60
CA VAL A 103 -19.53 21.23 23.45
C VAL A 103 -19.49 20.83 24.92
N ALA A 104 -19.90 19.59 25.26
CA ALA A 104 -19.85 19.08 26.63
C ALA A 104 -18.41 18.93 27.16
N LEU A 105 -17.43 18.63 26.29
CA LEU A 105 -16.01 18.57 26.62
C LEU A 105 -15.37 19.97 26.75
N ALA A 106 -16.11 21.01 26.36
CA ALA A 106 -15.80 22.42 26.48
C ALA A 106 -14.39 22.85 25.97
N THR A 107 -13.70 23.71 26.71
CA THR A 107 -12.48 24.41 26.26
C THR A 107 -11.21 23.57 26.26
N ALA A 108 -11.28 22.30 26.67
CA ALA A 108 -10.11 21.43 26.83
C ALA A 108 -9.61 20.81 25.50
N VAL A 109 -10.49 20.65 24.50
CA VAL A 109 -10.12 19.93 23.26
C VAL A 109 -9.32 20.85 22.33
N ARG A 110 -8.09 20.44 22.02
CA ARG A 110 -7.19 21.14 21.10
C ARG A 110 -7.02 20.41 19.76
N SER A 111 -7.11 19.10 19.79
CA SER A 111 -6.98 18.31 18.57
C SER A 111 -7.90 17.09 18.58
N VAL A 112 -8.24 16.63 17.37
CA VAL A 112 -9.05 15.43 17.14
C VAL A 112 -8.33 14.56 16.14
N VAL A 113 -8.12 13.28 16.51
CA VAL A 113 -7.55 12.28 15.62
C VAL A 113 -8.66 11.32 15.20
N VAL A 114 -8.85 11.14 13.89
CA VAL A 114 -9.93 10.30 13.36
C VAL A 114 -9.39 9.02 12.73
N SER A 115 -10.12 7.93 12.98
CA SER A 115 -9.87 6.65 12.31
C SER A 115 -10.27 6.72 10.82
N PRO A 116 -9.57 6.04 9.90
CA PRO A 116 -9.83 6.09 8.45
C PRO A 116 -11.25 5.67 8.03
N GLY A 117 -11.94 4.85 8.84
CA GLY A 117 -13.32 4.46 8.59
C GLY A 117 -14.34 5.60 8.74
N ILE A 118 -13.98 6.68 9.41
CA ILE A 118 -14.85 7.85 9.59
C ILE A 118 -14.71 8.75 8.36
N ARG A 119 -15.84 9.20 7.84
CA ARG A 119 -15.88 10.11 6.69
C ARG A 119 -15.19 11.42 7.04
N TRP A 120 -14.20 11.82 6.21
CA TRP A 120 -13.47 13.07 6.40
C TRP A 120 -14.34 14.31 6.25
N ASP A 121 -15.38 14.22 5.43
CA ASP A 121 -16.42 15.24 5.21
C ASP A 121 -17.57 15.20 6.24
N HIS A 122 -17.43 14.40 7.34
CA HIS A 122 -18.44 14.32 8.38
C HIS A 122 -18.77 15.74 8.92
N PRO A 123 -20.07 16.11 9.06
CA PRO A 123 -20.48 17.46 9.46
C PRO A 123 -19.81 17.94 10.76
N THR A 124 -19.70 17.07 11.76
CA THR A 124 -19.05 17.40 13.03
C THR A 124 -17.55 17.70 12.84
N LEU A 125 -16.84 16.97 11.98
CA LEU A 125 -15.43 17.25 11.71
C LEU A 125 -15.25 18.57 10.96
N ALA A 126 -16.17 18.92 10.06
CA ALA A 126 -16.19 20.21 9.40
C ALA A 126 -16.46 21.36 10.41
N TRP A 127 -17.41 21.16 11.32
CA TRP A 127 -17.69 22.10 12.39
C TRP A 127 -16.49 22.29 13.33
N LEU A 128 -15.82 21.21 13.76
CA LEU A 128 -14.60 21.30 14.60
C LEU A 128 -13.49 22.12 13.95
N ARG A 129 -13.25 21.94 12.63
CA ARG A 129 -12.28 22.76 11.89
C ARG A 129 -12.65 24.23 11.86
N GLN A 130 -13.95 24.55 11.73
CA GLN A 130 -14.47 25.94 11.80
C GLN A 130 -14.27 26.55 13.19
N GLN A 131 -14.27 25.74 14.26
CA GLN A 131 -13.94 26.18 15.63
C GLN A 131 -12.42 26.33 15.86
N GLY A 132 -11.59 26.11 14.85
CA GLY A 132 -10.12 26.19 14.97
C GLY A 132 -9.47 24.96 15.62
N ILE A 133 -10.23 23.88 15.84
CA ILE A 133 -9.71 22.63 16.40
C ILE A 133 -8.95 21.87 15.29
N CYS A 134 -7.74 21.44 15.60
CA CYS A 134 -6.93 20.65 14.68
C CYS A 134 -7.56 19.26 14.50
N VAL A 135 -8.03 18.95 13.28
CA VAL A 135 -8.57 17.63 12.94
C VAL A 135 -7.62 16.95 11.97
N GLN A 136 -7.12 15.76 12.32
CA GLN A 136 -6.17 14.99 11.53
C GLN A 136 -6.46 13.50 11.60
N GLY A 137 -5.98 12.74 10.62
CA GLY A 137 -6.01 11.28 10.65
C GLY A 137 -4.77 10.70 11.36
N GLU A 138 -4.85 9.41 11.65
CA GLU A 138 -3.79 8.64 12.29
C GLU A 138 -2.45 8.75 11.54
N MET A 139 -2.47 8.76 10.20
CA MET A 139 -1.27 8.88 9.37
C MET A 139 -0.57 10.23 9.55
N GLU A 140 -1.32 11.34 9.64
CA GLU A 140 -0.73 12.66 9.86
C GLU A 140 -0.13 12.77 11.26
N LEU A 141 -0.80 12.19 12.26
CA LEU A 141 -0.29 12.09 13.62
C LEU A 141 1.07 11.34 13.65
N ALA A 142 1.13 10.17 13.03
CA ALA A 142 2.36 9.38 12.96
C ALA A 142 3.48 10.12 12.20
N PHE A 143 3.15 10.79 11.10
CA PHE A 143 4.09 11.60 10.34
C PHE A 143 4.70 12.71 11.19
N GLY A 144 3.87 13.44 11.94
CA GLY A 144 4.34 14.47 12.88
C GLY A 144 5.24 13.89 13.99
N ALA A 145 4.85 12.76 14.57
CA ALA A 145 5.60 12.10 15.63
C ALA A 145 6.89 11.44 15.14
N SER A 146 7.05 11.19 13.84
CA SER A 146 8.26 10.59 13.27
C SER A 146 9.45 11.56 13.16
N GLY A 147 9.26 12.83 13.53
CA GLY A 147 10.37 13.76 13.78
C GLY A 147 11.31 14.01 12.59
N GLY A 148 10.78 14.05 11.37
CA GLY A 148 11.56 14.33 10.17
C GLY A 148 12.22 13.08 9.54
N VAL A 149 11.97 11.88 10.04
CA VAL A 149 12.33 10.64 9.31
C VAL A 149 11.70 10.68 7.92
N PRO A 150 12.46 10.43 6.84
CA PRO A 150 11.91 10.45 5.50
C PRO A 150 10.89 9.31 5.28
N TRP A 151 9.72 9.65 4.72
CA TRP A 151 8.69 8.69 4.37
C TRP A 151 8.70 8.38 2.87
N ILE A 152 8.42 7.13 2.55
CA ILE A 152 8.03 6.68 1.20
C ILE A 152 6.54 6.37 1.27
N GLY A 153 5.71 7.24 0.70
CA GLY A 153 4.26 7.09 0.66
C GLY A 153 3.83 6.38 -0.62
N ILE A 154 3.20 5.20 -0.51
CA ILE A 154 2.82 4.36 -1.64
C ILE A 154 1.30 4.28 -1.74
N THR A 155 0.74 4.74 -2.86
CA THR A 155 -0.69 4.70 -3.14
C THR A 155 -1.00 4.15 -4.53
N GLY A 156 -2.27 3.93 -4.82
CA GLY A 156 -2.80 3.42 -6.08
C GLY A 156 -4.07 2.59 -5.85
N THR A 157 -4.69 2.06 -6.90
CA THR A 157 -5.77 1.10 -6.76
C THR A 157 -5.20 -0.29 -6.50
N ASN A 158 -4.35 -0.80 -7.39
CA ASN A 158 -3.67 -2.09 -7.28
C ASN A 158 -2.15 -1.91 -7.16
N GLY A 159 -1.42 -2.94 -6.73
CA GLY A 159 0.05 -2.93 -6.63
C GLY A 159 0.65 -2.33 -5.36
N LYS A 160 -0.09 -1.52 -4.58
CA LYS A 160 0.41 -0.86 -3.35
C LYS A 160 1.19 -1.78 -2.43
N THR A 161 0.55 -2.86 -1.99
CA THR A 161 1.15 -3.81 -1.03
C THR A 161 2.41 -4.45 -1.58
N THR A 162 2.40 -4.85 -2.85
CA THR A 162 3.58 -5.43 -3.51
C THR A 162 4.74 -4.45 -3.54
N VAL A 163 4.48 -3.21 -3.96
CA VAL A 163 5.52 -2.16 -4.02
C VAL A 163 6.02 -1.82 -2.61
N THR A 164 5.14 -1.76 -1.60
CA THR A 164 5.53 -1.52 -0.20
C THR A 164 6.49 -2.61 0.31
N HIS A 165 6.15 -3.87 0.07
CA HIS A 165 7.03 -5.00 0.44
C HIS A 165 8.35 -4.98 -0.34
N LEU A 166 8.32 -4.73 -1.65
CA LEU A 166 9.52 -4.65 -2.49
C LEU A 166 10.45 -3.53 -2.03
N VAL A 167 9.92 -2.33 -1.80
CA VAL A 167 10.71 -1.17 -1.36
C VAL A 167 11.34 -1.43 0.00
N SER A 168 10.56 -1.85 1.00
CA SER A 168 11.11 -2.16 2.34
C SER A 168 12.18 -3.25 2.27
N HIS A 169 11.94 -4.31 1.48
CA HIS A 169 12.92 -5.39 1.29
C HIS A 169 14.21 -4.89 0.62
N LEU A 170 14.10 -4.11 -0.45
CA LEU A 170 15.25 -3.52 -1.14
C LEU A 170 16.11 -2.69 -0.20
N LEU A 171 15.49 -1.77 0.52
CA LEU A 171 16.20 -0.86 1.42
C LEU A 171 16.90 -1.63 2.55
N ARG A 172 16.21 -2.59 3.17
CA ARG A 172 16.77 -3.41 4.25
C ARG A 172 17.92 -4.30 3.79
N HIS A 173 17.83 -4.91 2.61
CA HIS A 173 18.94 -5.66 2.02
C HIS A 173 20.09 -4.77 1.56
N GLY A 174 19.81 -3.51 1.28
CA GLY A 174 20.80 -2.46 1.04
C GLY A 174 21.51 -1.96 2.29
N GLY A 175 21.13 -2.45 3.48
CA GLY A 175 21.71 -2.06 4.77
C GLY A 175 21.03 -0.89 5.47
N LEU A 176 19.86 -0.44 4.96
CA LEU A 176 19.08 0.66 5.56
C LEU A 176 17.99 0.10 6.49
N ASP A 177 17.74 0.80 7.59
CA ASP A 177 16.61 0.49 8.46
C ASP A 177 15.33 1.11 7.89
N ALA A 178 14.50 0.29 7.25
CA ALA A 178 13.32 0.72 6.51
C ALA A 178 12.09 -0.15 6.85
N PRO A 179 11.53 -0.02 8.06
CA PRO A 179 10.30 -0.70 8.42
C PRO A 179 9.11 -0.20 7.59
N MET A 180 8.13 -1.10 7.37
CA MET A 180 6.94 -0.79 6.60
C MET A 180 5.67 -0.92 7.44
N GLY A 181 4.65 -0.16 7.07
CA GLY A 181 3.35 -0.17 7.74
C GLY A 181 2.29 0.63 7.00
N GLY A 182 1.27 1.05 7.74
CA GLY A 182 0.16 1.86 7.24
C GLY A 182 -1.08 1.03 6.97
N ASN A 183 -1.55 1.02 5.73
CA ASN A 183 -2.71 0.21 5.32
C ASN A 183 -2.41 -1.30 5.28
N VAL A 184 -1.15 -1.67 5.40
CA VAL A 184 -0.66 -3.05 5.49
C VAL A 184 0.19 -3.22 6.75
N GLY A 185 0.14 -4.41 7.34
CA GLY A 185 0.94 -4.70 8.52
C GLY A 185 0.54 -3.86 9.75
N PHE A 186 1.46 -3.20 10.39
CA PHE A 186 1.22 -2.29 11.52
C PHE A 186 0.65 -0.96 11.05
N SER A 187 -0.24 -0.33 11.83
CA SER A 187 -0.60 1.06 11.59
C SER A 187 0.63 1.97 11.76
N ALA A 188 0.59 3.16 11.14
CA ALA A 188 1.74 4.06 11.21
C ALA A 188 2.05 4.48 12.65
N THR A 189 1.02 4.73 13.46
CA THR A 189 1.18 5.07 14.89
C THR A 189 1.73 3.91 15.72
N GLU A 190 1.32 2.65 15.47
CA GLU A 190 1.90 1.49 16.12
C GLU A 190 3.39 1.34 15.79
N LEU A 191 3.77 1.57 14.53
CA LEU A 191 5.15 1.46 14.08
C LEU A 191 6.06 2.51 14.74
N VAL A 192 5.59 3.76 14.79
CA VAL A 192 6.30 4.85 15.46
C VAL A 192 6.40 4.59 16.98
N LEU A 193 5.30 4.17 17.60
CA LEU A 193 5.26 3.85 19.03
C LEU A 193 6.23 2.73 19.39
N ALA A 194 6.20 1.62 18.67
CA ALA A 194 7.10 0.49 18.91
C ALA A 194 8.59 0.91 18.82
N ARG A 195 8.91 1.85 17.92
CA ARG A 195 10.25 2.40 17.81
C ARG A 195 10.63 3.24 19.01
N LEU A 196 9.71 4.08 19.50
CA LEU A 196 9.92 4.89 20.70
C LEU A 196 10.09 4.03 21.95
N GLU A 197 9.24 3.03 22.14
CA GLU A 197 9.28 2.10 23.29
C GLU A 197 10.56 1.26 23.31
N SER A 198 11.07 0.87 22.15
CA SER A 198 12.33 0.11 22.08
C SER A 198 13.57 0.92 22.39
N GLY A 199 13.49 2.26 22.41
CA GLY A 199 14.65 3.14 22.55
C GLY A 199 15.65 3.07 21.40
N ALA A 200 15.29 2.39 20.30
CA ALA A 200 16.15 2.28 19.12
C ALA A 200 16.26 3.64 18.38
N PRO A 201 17.37 3.91 17.68
CA PRO A 201 17.51 5.14 16.90
C PRO A 201 16.40 5.24 15.83
N PRO A 202 16.06 6.47 15.38
CA PRO A 202 15.12 6.64 14.28
C PRO A 202 15.53 5.80 13.07
N PRO A 203 14.57 5.21 12.32
CA PRO A 203 14.89 4.45 11.10
C PRO A 203 15.39 5.39 10.00
N ASP A 204 16.12 4.85 9.01
CA ASP A 204 16.57 5.62 7.85
C ASP A 204 15.40 6.04 6.97
N TRP A 205 14.38 5.17 6.86
CA TRP A 205 13.15 5.40 6.09
C TRP A 205 11.93 4.77 6.77
N LEU A 206 10.76 5.36 6.56
CA LEU A 206 9.47 4.75 6.86
C LEU A 206 8.72 4.48 5.55
N VAL A 207 8.44 3.21 5.27
CA VAL A 207 7.77 2.77 4.02
C VAL A 207 6.29 2.55 4.30
N MET A 208 5.43 3.47 3.81
CA MET A 208 4.02 3.52 4.19
C MET A 208 3.09 3.24 3.02
N GLU A 209 2.30 2.17 3.13
CA GLU A 209 1.14 1.97 2.26
C GLU A 209 0.01 2.91 2.68
N LEU A 210 -0.56 3.65 1.72
CA LEU A 210 -1.59 4.66 1.97
C LEU A 210 -2.84 4.38 1.12
N SER A 211 -3.97 4.17 1.81
CA SER A 211 -5.29 4.17 1.18
C SER A 211 -5.74 5.60 0.89
N SER A 212 -6.75 5.76 0.01
CA SER A 212 -7.36 7.07 -0.24
C SER A 212 -7.96 7.72 1.01
N TYR A 213 -8.55 6.91 1.89
CA TYR A 213 -9.12 7.39 3.17
C TYR A 213 -8.05 7.98 4.10
N GLN A 214 -6.88 7.34 4.16
CA GLN A 214 -5.76 7.82 4.96
C GLN A 214 -5.14 9.08 4.39
N ILE A 215 -5.05 9.19 3.05
CA ILE A 215 -4.54 10.39 2.37
C ILE A 215 -5.48 11.58 2.58
N GLU A 216 -6.81 11.34 2.43
CA GLU A 216 -7.85 12.35 2.64
C GLU A 216 -7.78 12.96 4.04
N ALA A 217 -7.55 12.11 5.06
CA ALA A 217 -7.46 12.51 6.46
C ALA A 217 -6.06 13.02 6.88
N ALA A 218 -5.12 13.14 5.96
CA ALA A 218 -3.74 13.55 6.23
C ALA A 218 -3.26 14.68 5.30
N PRO A 219 -3.90 15.87 5.34
CA PRO A 219 -3.61 16.97 4.43
C PRO A 219 -2.19 17.56 4.56
N LYS A 220 -1.52 17.38 5.69
CA LYS A 220 -0.14 17.86 5.92
C LYS A 220 0.92 16.78 5.72
N LEU A 221 0.50 15.55 5.39
CA LEU A 221 1.44 14.46 5.08
C LEU A 221 2.18 14.76 3.77
N ALA A 222 3.49 14.98 3.86
CA ALA A 222 4.37 15.32 2.75
C ALA A 222 5.57 14.36 2.71
N PRO A 223 5.43 13.18 2.09
CA PRO A 223 6.52 12.21 2.01
C PRO A 223 7.72 12.72 1.23
N ARG A 224 8.92 12.20 1.53
CA ARG A 224 10.09 12.43 0.69
C ARG A 224 9.88 11.82 -0.69
N LEU A 225 9.39 10.58 -0.77
CA LEU A 225 9.03 9.91 -2.03
C LEU A 225 7.54 9.59 -2.01
N GLY A 226 6.83 9.94 -3.07
CA GLY A 226 5.45 9.52 -3.32
C GLY A 226 5.40 8.57 -4.50
N ILE A 227 4.83 7.40 -4.36
CA ILE A 227 4.71 6.40 -5.42
C ILE A 227 3.23 6.17 -5.74
N TRP A 228 2.87 6.30 -7.01
CA TRP A 228 1.53 5.99 -7.49
C TRP A 228 1.58 4.80 -8.46
N THR A 229 1.00 3.69 -8.06
CA THR A 229 1.09 2.42 -8.81
C THR A 229 0.13 2.37 -9.99
N THR A 230 -1.19 2.47 -9.72
CA THR A 230 -2.25 2.42 -10.74
C THR A 230 -3.47 3.24 -10.31
N LEU A 231 -4.34 3.59 -11.26
CA LEU A 231 -5.67 4.13 -10.99
C LEU A 231 -6.73 3.42 -11.84
N THR A 232 -7.62 2.69 -11.18
CA THR A 232 -8.86 2.16 -11.74
C THR A 232 -10.03 2.50 -10.81
N PRO A 233 -11.29 2.51 -11.27
CA PRO A 233 -12.44 2.79 -10.41
C PRO A 233 -12.49 1.85 -9.21
N ASP A 234 -12.49 2.42 -8.01
CA ASP A 234 -12.66 1.69 -6.74
C ASP A 234 -13.20 2.67 -5.68
N HIS A 235 -13.93 2.17 -4.70
CA HIS A 235 -14.47 2.97 -3.58
C HIS A 235 -15.33 4.18 -4.02
N LEU A 236 -16.03 4.09 -5.17
CA LEU A 236 -16.84 5.20 -5.69
C LEU A 236 -18.05 5.51 -4.80
N GLU A 237 -18.56 4.52 -4.07
CA GLU A 237 -19.61 4.70 -3.05
C GLU A 237 -19.16 5.64 -1.93
N ARG A 238 -17.86 5.72 -1.66
CA ARG A 238 -17.25 6.59 -0.65
C ARG A 238 -16.87 7.96 -1.21
N HIS A 239 -16.25 7.99 -2.40
CA HIS A 239 -15.66 9.20 -2.97
C HIS A 239 -16.58 9.92 -3.97
N GLY A 240 -17.68 9.30 -4.38
CA GLY A 240 -18.68 9.86 -5.29
C GLY A 240 -18.28 9.78 -6.77
N SER A 241 -17.02 10.00 -7.12
CA SER A 241 -16.55 9.93 -8.51
C SER A 241 -15.10 9.47 -8.64
N LEU A 242 -14.70 9.04 -9.84
CA LEU A 242 -13.31 8.71 -10.15
C LEU A 242 -12.40 9.94 -10.06
N GLU A 243 -12.91 11.11 -10.44
CA GLU A 243 -12.19 12.40 -10.36
C GLU A 243 -11.85 12.74 -8.91
N ALA A 244 -12.79 12.59 -7.99
CA ALA A 244 -12.55 12.83 -6.56
C ALA A 244 -11.53 11.83 -6.00
N TYR A 245 -11.67 10.55 -6.35
CA TYR A 245 -10.72 9.49 -5.97
C TYR A 245 -9.31 9.76 -6.50
N ARG A 246 -9.19 10.19 -7.77
CA ARG A 246 -7.93 10.64 -8.38
C ARG A 246 -7.33 11.84 -7.66
N ALA A 247 -8.15 12.86 -7.39
CA ALA A 247 -7.70 14.09 -6.73
C ALA A 247 -7.09 13.82 -5.34
N ILE A 248 -7.70 12.92 -4.57
CA ILE A 248 -7.18 12.51 -3.26
C ILE A 248 -5.79 11.87 -3.40
N LYS A 249 -5.63 10.87 -4.29
CA LYS A 249 -4.31 10.23 -4.49
C LYS A 249 -3.28 11.20 -5.03
N ARG A 250 -3.69 12.04 -5.99
CA ARG A 250 -2.84 13.07 -6.58
C ARG A 250 -2.29 14.02 -5.52
N SER A 251 -3.09 14.43 -4.56
CA SER A 251 -2.69 15.36 -3.50
C SER A 251 -1.51 14.84 -2.65
N LEU A 252 -1.37 13.52 -2.46
CA LEU A 252 -0.20 12.92 -1.80
C LEU A 252 1.06 13.15 -2.64
N LEU A 253 0.99 12.88 -3.95
CA LEU A 253 2.13 12.98 -4.86
C LEU A 253 2.57 14.44 -5.05
N GLU A 254 1.62 15.37 -5.10
CA GLU A 254 1.90 16.81 -5.19
C GLU A 254 2.62 17.36 -3.95
N ARG A 255 2.34 16.79 -2.77
CA ARG A 255 3.05 17.13 -1.53
C ARG A 255 4.36 16.38 -1.37
N SER A 256 4.61 15.33 -2.15
CA SER A 256 5.87 14.58 -2.09
C SER A 256 7.01 15.34 -2.75
N ALA A 257 8.22 15.25 -2.18
CA ALA A 257 9.38 15.91 -2.78
C ALA A 257 9.75 15.29 -4.13
N VAL A 258 9.63 13.96 -4.25
CA VAL A 258 9.87 13.22 -5.50
C VAL A 258 8.64 12.34 -5.78
N PRO A 259 7.74 12.75 -6.70
CA PRO A 259 6.67 11.89 -7.18
C PRO A 259 7.19 10.87 -8.20
N ILE A 260 6.85 9.60 -8.00
CA ILE A 260 7.18 8.47 -8.89
C ILE A 260 5.89 7.91 -9.47
N LEU A 261 5.76 7.90 -10.79
CA LEU A 261 4.53 7.60 -11.52
C LEU A 261 4.73 6.47 -12.54
N ASN A 262 3.72 5.63 -12.65
CA ASN A 262 3.65 4.53 -13.61
C ASN A 262 3.06 5.02 -14.95
N ALA A 263 3.88 5.10 -16.00
CA ALA A 263 3.44 5.50 -17.35
C ALA A 263 2.65 4.39 -18.09
N ASP A 264 2.67 3.17 -17.59
CA ASP A 264 1.87 2.08 -18.16
C ASP A 264 0.40 2.17 -17.73
N ASP A 265 0.09 2.94 -16.68
CA ASP A 265 -1.28 3.20 -16.26
C ASP A 265 -1.93 4.22 -17.21
N PRO A 266 -3.07 3.89 -17.86
CA PRO A 266 -3.71 4.75 -18.83
C PRO A 266 -4.18 6.10 -18.26
N ASP A 267 -4.69 6.11 -17.02
CA ASP A 267 -5.18 7.34 -16.39
C ASP A 267 -4.03 8.28 -16.03
N LEU A 268 -2.97 7.75 -15.40
CA LEU A 268 -1.78 8.53 -15.05
C LEU A 268 -1.13 9.12 -16.30
N ARG A 269 -1.04 8.33 -17.36
CA ARG A 269 -0.50 8.76 -18.66
C ARG A 269 -1.34 9.86 -19.31
N ALA A 270 -2.68 9.73 -19.26
CA ALA A 270 -3.59 10.75 -19.83
C ALA A 270 -3.43 12.12 -19.14
N HIS A 271 -3.02 12.14 -17.87
CA HIS A 271 -2.81 13.36 -17.09
C HIS A 271 -1.35 13.79 -16.98
N ALA A 272 -0.45 13.21 -17.80
CA ALA A 272 0.99 13.44 -17.70
C ALA A 272 1.40 14.92 -17.85
N ALA A 273 0.73 15.68 -18.71
CA ALA A 273 1.01 17.10 -18.91
C ALA A 273 0.84 17.97 -17.66
N SER A 274 0.12 17.49 -16.67
CA SER A 274 -0.11 18.19 -15.39
C SER A 274 0.99 17.96 -14.35
N TRP A 275 2.01 17.15 -14.66
CA TRP A 275 3.14 16.86 -13.77
C TRP A 275 4.40 17.54 -14.28
N SER A 276 4.78 18.66 -13.67
CA SER A 276 6.00 19.38 -14.03
C SER A 276 7.29 18.72 -13.53
N ARG A 277 7.18 17.92 -12.47
CA ARG A 277 8.29 17.18 -11.86
C ARG A 277 7.79 15.81 -11.44
N ALA A 278 8.15 14.79 -12.19
CA ALA A 278 7.83 13.42 -11.84
C ALA A 278 8.88 12.47 -12.42
N THR A 279 9.25 11.47 -11.64
CA THR A 279 10.01 10.32 -12.11
C THR A 279 9.02 9.33 -12.72
N TRP A 280 9.07 9.17 -14.03
CA TRP A 280 8.22 8.23 -14.75
C TRP A 280 8.91 6.89 -14.94
N ILE A 281 8.16 5.79 -14.80
CA ILE A 281 8.63 4.46 -15.14
C ILE A 281 7.73 3.82 -16.20
N THR A 282 8.28 2.92 -17.02
CA THR A 282 7.51 2.06 -17.92
C THR A 282 8.14 0.68 -18.05
N ALA A 283 7.34 -0.38 -17.93
CA ALA A 283 7.77 -1.73 -18.26
C ALA A 283 7.67 -2.04 -19.77
N GLY A 284 7.06 -1.13 -20.55
CA GLY A 284 6.97 -1.15 -21.99
C GLY A 284 8.14 -0.45 -22.69
N SER A 285 8.02 -0.30 -24.02
CA SER A 285 9.01 0.43 -24.81
C SER A 285 8.97 1.93 -24.48
N ARG A 286 10.14 2.52 -24.28
CA ARG A 286 10.31 3.97 -24.12
C ARG A 286 9.70 4.76 -25.27
N ASP A 287 9.90 4.28 -26.50
CA ASP A 287 9.49 4.98 -27.73
C ASP A 287 7.97 4.88 -27.99
N ALA A 288 7.27 3.99 -27.28
CA ALA A 288 5.82 3.83 -27.39
C ALA A 288 5.03 4.81 -26.51
N LEU A 289 5.70 5.60 -25.65
CA LEU A 289 5.03 6.53 -24.76
C LEU A 289 4.65 7.82 -25.52
N PRO A 290 3.38 8.26 -25.45
CA PRO A 290 2.94 9.46 -26.11
C PRO A 290 3.35 10.74 -25.36
N GLY A 291 3.67 11.79 -26.11
CA GLY A 291 3.76 13.15 -25.61
C GLY A 291 4.96 13.45 -24.70
N PRO A 292 4.76 14.18 -23.60
CA PRO A 292 5.86 14.75 -22.84
C PRO A 292 6.52 13.78 -21.85
N ILE A 293 6.07 12.50 -21.80
CA ILE A 293 6.60 11.53 -20.84
C ILE A 293 7.99 11.08 -21.27
N GLN A 294 8.98 11.37 -20.43
CA GLN A 294 10.33 10.85 -20.55
C GLN A 294 10.55 9.90 -19.36
N PRO A 295 10.52 8.57 -19.58
CA PRO A 295 10.72 7.65 -18.48
C PRO A 295 12.17 7.69 -18.02
N SER A 296 12.36 7.78 -16.70
CA SER A 296 13.67 7.69 -16.06
C SER A 296 14.15 6.24 -15.97
N LEU A 297 13.19 5.30 -15.87
CA LEU A 297 13.44 3.86 -15.87
C LEU A 297 12.50 3.17 -16.85
N TRP A 298 13.04 2.22 -17.61
CA TRP A 298 12.26 1.36 -18.52
C TRP A 298 12.90 -0.03 -18.63
N ILE A 299 12.20 -0.96 -19.27
CA ILE A 299 12.74 -2.29 -19.55
C ILE A 299 12.97 -2.44 -21.05
N GLU A 300 14.19 -2.84 -21.40
CA GLU A 300 14.60 -3.15 -22.76
C GLU A 300 15.38 -4.46 -22.78
N ASN A 301 14.95 -5.43 -23.61
CA ASN A 301 15.58 -6.75 -23.71
C ASN A 301 15.84 -7.41 -22.34
N ASP A 302 14.80 -7.44 -21.48
CA ASP A 302 14.86 -7.98 -20.11
C ASP A 302 15.88 -7.26 -19.18
N THR A 303 16.36 -6.10 -19.58
CA THR A 303 17.26 -5.27 -18.77
C THR A 303 16.54 -4.01 -18.31
N VAL A 304 16.62 -3.71 -17.02
CA VAL A 304 16.20 -2.41 -16.48
C VAL A 304 17.22 -1.37 -16.91
N MET A 305 16.75 -0.36 -17.62
CA MET A 305 17.53 0.78 -18.08
C MET A 305 17.29 1.99 -17.19
N GLY A 306 18.34 2.70 -16.83
CA GLY A 306 18.27 3.96 -16.06
C GLY A 306 19.31 4.94 -16.53
N ALA A 307 18.96 6.24 -16.67
CA ALA A 307 19.83 7.29 -17.22
C ALA A 307 20.51 6.91 -18.56
N GLY A 308 19.84 6.12 -19.38
CA GLY A 308 20.36 5.66 -20.67
C GLY A 308 21.39 4.51 -20.59
N GLN A 309 21.60 3.92 -19.41
CA GLN A 309 22.55 2.84 -19.19
C GLN A 309 21.85 1.59 -18.63
N PRO A 310 22.36 0.39 -18.90
CA PRO A 310 21.93 -0.84 -18.24
C PRO A 310 22.14 -0.74 -16.73
N LEU A 311 21.12 -1.09 -15.94
CA LEU A 311 21.15 -1.02 -14.49
C LEU A 311 21.17 -2.41 -13.84
N MET A 312 20.29 -3.31 -14.27
CA MET A 312 20.15 -4.65 -13.70
C MET A 312 19.24 -5.55 -14.57
N ASP A 313 19.27 -6.88 -14.33
CA ASP A 313 18.37 -7.83 -14.95
C ASP A 313 16.92 -7.68 -14.46
N ALA A 314 15.98 -7.48 -15.38
CA ALA A 314 14.56 -7.35 -15.04
C ALA A 314 13.92 -8.69 -14.59
N ASN A 315 14.53 -9.84 -14.90
CA ASN A 315 14.07 -11.16 -14.49
C ASN A 315 14.57 -11.57 -13.10
N CYS A 316 15.28 -10.68 -12.39
CA CYS A 316 15.75 -10.97 -11.02
C CYS A 316 14.59 -11.14 -10.02
N LEU A 317 13.41 -10.58 -10.27
CA LEU A 317 12.22 -10.74 -9.46
C LEU A 317 11.42 -11.96 -9.90
N ALA A 318 11.38 -12.99 -9.06
CA ALA A 318 10.70 -14.27 -9.35
C ALA A 318 9.16 -14.18 -9.16
N MET A 319 8.53 -13.03 -9.41
CA MET A 319 7.09 -12.88 -9.35
C MET A 319 6.49 -12.88 -10.76
N PRO A 320 5.49 -13.74 -11.03
CA PRO A 320 4.88 -13.81 -12.35
C PRO A 320 4.01 -12.58 -12.66
N GLY A 321 3.85 -12.30 -13.96
CA GLY A 321 2.93 -11.29 -14.47
C GLY A 321 3.59 -9.96 -14.86
N ALA A 322 3.10 -9.36 -15.95
CA ALA A 322 3.60 -8.11 -16.50
C ALA A 322 3.51 -6.93 -15.50
N HIS A 323 2.45 -6.91 -14.67
CA HIS A 323 2.27 -5.91 -13.62
C HIS A 323 3.39 -5.93 -12.58
N ASN A 324 4.04 -7.08 -12.34
CA ASN A 324 5.16 -7.15 -11.42
C ASN A 324 6.46 -6.54 -12.00
N ARG A 325 6.57 -6.41 -13.32
CA ARG A 325 7.63 -5.60 -13.94
C ARG A 325 7.45 -4.10 -13.67
N GLN A 326 6.20 -3.62 -13.63
CA GLN A 326 5.89 -2.23 -13.22
C GLN A 326 6.21 -2.03 -11.73
N ASN A 327 5.77 -2.97 -10.88
CA ASN A 327 6.07 -2.94 -9.43
C ASN A 327 7.59 -2.97 -9.16
N LEU A 328 8.35 -3.77 -9.92
CA LEU A 328 9.81 -3.81 -9.90
C LEU A 328 10.39 -2.41 -10.16
N LEU A 329 10.00 -1.76 -11.25
CA LEU A 329 10.53 -0.45 -11.63
C LEU A 329 10.19 0.65 -10.61
N LEU A 330 8.99 0.64 -10.04
CA LEU A 330 8.59 1.56 -8.97
C LEU A 330 9.48 1.37 -7.72
N ALA A 331 9.77 0.12 -7.36
CA ALA A 331 10.65 -0.19 -6.24
C ALA A 331 12.12 0.18 -6.54
N VAL A 332 12.60 -0.07 -7.76
CA VAL A 332 13.95 0.32 -8.21
C VAL A 332 14.11 1.84 -8.19
N ALA A 333 13.09 2.60 -8.65
CA ALA A 333 13.12 4.06 -8.57
C ALA A 333 13.30 4.56 -7.12
N ALA A 334 12.56 3.97 -6.18
CA ALA A 334 12.72 4.30 -4.76
C ALA A 334 14.10 3.89 -4.21
N GLY A 335 14.63 2.75 -4.63
CA GLY A 335 15.96 2.28 -4.24
C GLY A 335 17.08 3.21 -4.72
N LEU A 336 16.98 3.71 -5.96
CA LEU A 336 17.93 4.71 -6.51
C LEU A 336 17.89 6.02 -5.72
N GLU A 337 16.69 6.52 -5.41
CA GLU A 337 16.50 7.73 -4.59
C GLU A 337 17.04 7.56 -3.15
N ALA A 338 17.08 6.33 -2.64
CA ALA A 338 17.68 5.99 -1.36
C ALA A 338 19.20 5.70 -1.47
N GLY A 339 19.80 5.82 -2.65
CA GLY A 339 21.24 5.67 -2.87
C GLY A 339 21.73 4.24 -3.12
N LEU A 340 20.84 3.29 -3.42
CA LEU A 340 21.24 1.92 -3.72
C LEU A 340 21.74 1.80 -5.15
N SER A 341 22.79 1.00 -5.36
CA SER A 341 23.27 0.63 -6.68
C SER A 341 22.42 -0.47 -7.33
N GLY A 342 22.43 -0.57 -8.66
CA GLY A 342 21.73 -1.63 -9.40
C GLY A 342 22.12 -3.03 -8.91
N ALA A 343 23.39 -3.28 -8.66
CA ALA A 343 23.88 -4.57 -8.17
C ALA A 343 23.36 -4.93 -6.75
N GLN A 344 23.19 -3.94 -5.86
CA GLN A 344 22.58 -4.17 -4.55
C GLN A 344 21.11 -4.53 -4.70
N MET A 345 20.38 -3.77 -5.53
CA MET A 345 18.96 -3.98 -5.79
C MET A 345 18.68 -5.32 -6.46
N GLU A 346 19.48 -5.71 -7.46
CA GLU A 346 19.35 -7.00 -8.12
C GLU A 346 19.53 -8.17 -7.14
N ARG A 347 20.55 -8.13 -6.29
CA ARG A 347 20.74 -9.16 -5.25
C ARG A 347 19.56 -9.23 -4.29
N ALA A 348 19.05 -8.09 -3.84
CA ALA A 348 17.90 -8.03 -2.96
C ALA A 348 16.64 -8.62 -3.61
N LEU A 349 16.37 -8.28 -4.87
CA LEU A 349 15.19 -8.75 -5.60
C LEU A 349 15.24 -10.24 -5.91
N ARG A 350 16.43 -10.80 -6.18
CA ARG A 350 16.61 -12.27 -6.32
C ARG A 350 16.30 -13.01 -5.01
N ALA A 351 16.51 -12.37 -3.86
CA ALA A 351 16.23 -12.91 -2.54
C ALA A 351 14.81 -12.59 -2.04
N PHE A 352 13.98 -11.87 -2.83
CA PHE A 352 12.65 -11.47 -2.41
C PHE A 352 11.71 -12.67 -2.29
N PRO A 353 11.13 -12.95 -1.11
CA PRO A 353 10.33 -14.15 -0.88
C PRO A 353 8.91 -14.10 -1.48
N GLY A 354 8.53 -12.99 -2.10
CA GLY A 354 7.14 -12.72 -2.49
C GLY A 354 6.36 -11.96 -1.42
N VAL A 355 5.08 -11.75 -1.69
CA VAL A 355 4.17 -11.06 -0.76
C VAL A 355 3.12 -12.06 -0.26
N PRO A 356 2.94 -12.21 1.05
CA PRO A 356 1.92 -13.10 1.59
C PRO A 356 0.53 -12.78 1.01
N HIS A 357 -0.18 -13.83 0.59
CA HIS A 357 -1.52 -13.77 0.02
C HIS A 357 -1.68 -12.98 -1.29
N ARG A 358 -0.58 -12.75 -2.04
CA ARG A 358 -0.59 -12.12 -3.38
C ARG A 358 0.19 -12.95 -4.38
N LEU A 359 -0.52 -13.76 -5.15
CA LEU A 359 0.08 -14.79 -5.99
C LEU A 359 1.21 -15.54 -5.25
N GLU A 360 1.01 -15.71 -3.96
CA GLU A 360 1.96 -16.36 -3.07
C GLU A 360 2.10 -17.83 -3.49
N ARG A 361 3.27 -18.18 -3.99
CA ARG A 361 3.55 -19.56 -4.36
C ARG A 361 3.72 -20.41 -3.10
N LEU A 362 2.83 -21.33 -2.88
CA LEU A 362 2.90 -22.28 -1.78
C LEU A 362 3.69 -23.55 -2.21
N PRO A 363 4.12 -24.37 -1.24
CA PRO A 363 4.82 -25.63 -1.55
C PRO A 363 4.02 -26.52 -2.49
N GLU A 364 4.70 -27.05 -3.51
CA GLU A 364 4.13 -28.00 -4.45
C GLU A 364 3.75 -29.32 -3.74
N ARG A 365 2.60 -29.86 -4.08
CA ARG A 365 2.15 -31.15 -3.60
C ARG A 365 1.54 -31.96 -4.73
N GLN A 366 1.96 -33.23 -4.86
CA GLN A 366 1.45 -34.15 -5.88
C GLN A 366 1.59 -33.63 -7.33
N GLY A 367 2.64 -32.85 -7.62
CA GLY A 367 2.85 -32.25 -8.94
C GLY A 367 1.96 -31.05 -9.23
N ILE A 368 1.25 -30.53 -8.22
CA ILE A 368 0.38 -29.35 -8.31
C ILE A 368 1.01 -28.19 -7.53
N THR A 369 1.21 -27.06 -8.18
CA THR A 369 1.62 -25.81 -7.56
C THR A 369 0.39 -25.03 -7.10
N PHE A 370 0.38 -24.56 -5.85
CA PHE A 370 -0.69 -23.76 -5.29
C PHE A 370 -0.28 -22.30 -5.25
N TYR A 371 -1.21 -21.43 -5.65
CA TYR A 371 -1.07 -19.98 -5.48
C TYR A 371 -2.17 -19.46 -4.59
N ASN A 372 -1.78 -18.70 -3.55
CA ASN A 372 -2.69 -18.00 -2.67
C ASN A 372 -2.74 -16.53 -3.09
N ASP A 373 -3.86 -16.11 -3.63
CA ASP A 373 -4.13 -14.71 -3.97
C ASP A 373 -5.38 -14.17 -3.25
N SER A 374 -5.61 -14.61 -2.03
CA SER A 374 -6.76 -14.22 -1.22
C SER A 374 -6.87 -12.71 -0.93
N LYS A 375 -5.87 -11.93 -1.30
CA LYS A 375 -5.89 -10.46 -1.33
C LYS A 375 -6.46 -9.88 -2.64
N ALA A 376 -6.75 -10.67 -3.64
CA ALA A 376 -7.52 -10.24 -4.81
C ALA A 376 -8.99 -10.08 -4.43
N THR A 377 -9.36 -8.91 -3.93
CA THR A 377 -10.70 -8.61 -3.40
C THR A 377 -11.61 -7.88 -4.37
N ASN A 378 -11.22 -7.77 -5.63
CA ASN A 378 -12.02 -7.22 -6.74
C ASN A 378 -11.74 -7.99 -8.04
N TYR A 379 -12.62 -7.84 -9.04
CA TYR A 379 -12.52 -8.57 -10.31
C TYR A 379 -11.23 -8.25 -11.08
N ASP A 380 -10.78 -6.99 -11.08
CA ASP A 380 -9.55 -6.56 -11.77
C ASP A 380 -8.32 -7.27 -11.21
N ALA A 381 -8.21 -7.37 -9.88
CA ALA A 381 -7.10 -8.07 -9.24
C ALA A 381 -7.13 -9.57 -9.54
N ALA A 382 -8.30 -10.21 -9.48
CA ALA A 382 -8.47 -11.63 -9.80
C ALA A 382 -8.19 -11.93 -11.29
N GLU A 383 -8.57 -11.03 -12.21
CA GLU A 383 -8.22 -11.11 -13.61
C GLU A 383 -6.71 -11.06 -13.83
N VAL A 384 -6.03 -10.13 -13.17
CA VAL A 384 -4.56 -9.98 -13.23
C VAL A 384 -3.86 -11.25 -12.74
N ALA A 385 -4.34 -11.85 -11.65
CA ALA A 385 -3.80 -13.11 -11.13
C ALA A 385 -3.94 -14.27 -12.15
N LEU A 386 -5.13 -14.41 -12.76
CA LEU A 386 -5.37 -15.41 -13.80
C LEU A 386 -4.44 -15.22 -15.00
N LYS A 387 -4.30 -13.97 -15.48
CA LYS A 387 -3.42 -13.64 -16.62
C LYS A 387 -1.95 -13.92 -16.35
N ALA A 388 -1.52 -13.81 -15.09
CA ALA A 388 -0.14 -14.03 -14.67
C ALA A 388 0.26 -15.52 -14.65
N LEU A 389 -0.71 -16.45 -14.60
CA LEU A 389 -0.45 -17.88 -14.50
C LEU A 389 -0.68 -18.58 -15.83
N THR A 390 0.01 -19.71 -16.01
CA THR A 390 -0.16 -20.58 -17.19
C THR A 390 -1.29 -21.57 -16.93
N GLY A 391 -2.27 -21.63 -17.85
CA GLY A 391 -3.34 -22.60 -17.81
C GLY A 391 -2.94 -23.96 -18.48
N PRO A 392 -3.80 -25.01 -18.36
CA PRO A 392 -5.04 -25.02 -17.60
C PRO A 392 -4.83 -25.07 -16.09
N LEU A 393 -5.76 -24.45 -15.35
CA LEU A 393 -5.70 -24.39 -13.90
C LEU A 393 -7.09 -24.59 -13.25
N VAL A 394 -7.11 -24.84 -11.95
CA VAL A 394 -8.35 -24.86 -11.13
C VAL A 394 -8.38 -23.63 -10.24
N VAL A 395 -9.52 -22.96 -10.19
CA VAL A 395 -9.73 -21.75 -9.39
C VAL A 395 -10.64 -22.04 -8.20
N LEU A 396 -10.22 -21.59 -7.03
CA LEU A 396 -11.05 -21.47 -5.83
C LEU A 396 -11.53 -20.02 -5.73
N ALA A 397 -12.82 -19.75 -5.94
CA ALA A 397 -13.37 -18.40 -5.90
C ALA A 397 -14.50 -18.28 -4.87
N GLY A 398 -14.44 -17.23 -4.01
CA GLY A 398 -15.43 -17.14 -2.94
C GLY A 398 -15.30 -15.91 -2.06
N GLY A 399 -15.88 -16.01 -0.87
CA GLY A 399 -15.96 -14.90 0.08
C GLY A 399 -17.20 -14.04 -0.13
N GLN A 400 -17.06 -12.72 -0.08
CA GLN A 400 -18.12 -11.74 -0.33
C GLN A 400 -17.91 -11.08 -1.68
N SER A 401 -18.97 -10.99 -2.47
CA SER A 401 -18.95 -10.25 -3.73
C SER A 401 -18.79 -8.75 -3.49
N LYS A 402 -18.10 -8.08 -4.42
CA LYS A 402 -18.03 -6.62 -4.49
C LYS A 402 -18.62 -6.15 -5.82
N GLN A 403 -19.15 -4.91 -5.80
CA GLN A 403 -19.59 -4.25 -7.04
C GLN A 403 -18.39 -4.03 -7.97
N GLY A 404 -18.59 -4.28 -9.26
CA GLY A 404 -17.56 -4.11 -10.28
C GLY A 404 -17.95 -4.74 -11.60
N ASN A 405 -17.11 -4.59 -12.61
CA ASN A 405 -17.32 -5.24 -13.90
C ASN A 405 -16.62 -6.61 -13.92
N PRO A 406 -17.34 -7.74 -13.95
CA PRO A 406 -16.75 -9.08 -13.96
C PRO A 406 -16.22 -9.52 -15.32
N GLY A 407 -16.45 -8.76 -16.42
CA GLY A 407 -16.22 -9.21 -17.78
C GLY A 407 -14.80 -9.68 -18.06
N GLY A 408 -13.78 -8.95 -17.59
CA GLY A 408 -12.38 -9.34 -17.78
C GLY A 408 -12.00 -10.61 -16.99
N TRP A 409 -12.48 -10.74 -15.75
CA TRP A 409 -12.30 -11.93 -14.94
C TRP A 409 -12.97 -13.17 -15.56
N LEU A 410 -14.22 -13.04 -16.04
CA LEU A 410 -14.95 -14.13 -16.71
C LEU A 410 -14.26 -14.57 -17.99
N ALA A 411 -13.77 -13.63 -18.80
CA ALA A 411 -13.00 -13.93 -20.00
C ALA A 411 -11.70 -14.70 -19.67
N ALA A 412 -10.96 -14.26 -18.67
CA ALA A 412 -9.73 -14.92 -18.22
C ALA A 412 -9.99 -16.32 -17.63
N LEU A 413 -11.12 -16.52 -16.92
CA LEU A 413 -11.54 -17.85 -16.48
C LEU A 413 -11.85 -18.75 -17.68
N GLY A 414 -12.62 -18.27 -18.66
CA GLY A 414 -12.96 -19.03 -19.87
C GLY A 414 -11.74 -19.47 -20.67
N GLU A 415 -10.68 -18.66 -20.68
CA GLU A 415 -9.42 -18.97 -21.36
C GLU A 415 -8.56 -19.99 -20.61
N LYS A 416 -8.50 -19.93 -19.27
CA LYS A 416 -7.46 -20.60 -18.48
C LYS A 416 -7.96 -21.62 -17.48
N ALA A 417 -9.21 -21.50 -16.99
CA ALA A 417 -9.68 -22.39 -15.95
C ALA A 417 -10.40 -23.63 -16.50
N ALA A 418 -9.91 -24.81 -16.15
CA ALA A 418 -10.58 -26.07 -16.44
C ALA A 418 -11.75 -26.33 -15.47
N ALA A 419 -11.64 -25.81 -14.23
CA ALA A 419 -12.71 -25.89 -13.23
C ALA A 419 -12.67 -24.72 -12.27
N VAL A 420 -13.85 -24.37 -11.73
CA VAL A 420 -14.01 -23.36 -10.68
C VAL A 420 -14.74 -23.99 -9.49
N VAL A 421 -14.16 -23.85 -8.30
CA VAL A 421 -14.77 -24.27 -7.03
C VAL A 421 -15.21 -23.03 -6.28
N LEU A 422 -16.51 -22.89 -6.05
CA LEU A 422 -17.13 -21.74 -5.42
C LEU A 422 -17.41 -22.00 -3.95
N PHE A 423 -17.11 -21.02 -3.08
CA PHE A 423 -17.36 -21.11 -1.62
C PHE A 423 -17.81 -19.76 -1.03
N GLY A 424 -18.35 -19.78 0.19
CA GLY A 424 -18.77 -18.57 0.90
C GLY A 424 -20.03 -17.90 0.36
N ALA A 425 -20.27 -16.63 0.72
CA ALA A 425 -21.53 -15.93 0.44
C ALA A 425 -21.73 -15.62 -1.05
N ALA A 426 -20.66 -15.41 -1.82
CA ALA A 426 -20.73 -15.05 -3.24
C ALA A 426 -21.02 -16.22 -4.19
N GLN A 427 -21.13 -17.47 -3.69
CA GLN A 427 -21.30 -18.68 -4.51
C GLN A 427 -22.44 -18.59 -5.56
N ALA A 428 -23.61 -18.13 -5.12
CA ALA A 428 -24.79 -18.09 -5.98
C ALA A 428 -24.62 -17.08 -7.11
N GLU A 429 -24.09 -15.89 -6.79
CA GLU A 429 -23.81 -14.84 -7.76
C GLU A 429 -22.75 -15.27 -8.76
N PHE A 430 -21.61 -15.78 -8.30
CA PHE A 430 -20.53 -16.23 -9.18
C PHE A 430 -20.97 -17.39 -10.08
N GLN A 431 -21.79 -18.32 -9.58
CA GLN A 431 -22.35 -19.38 -10.39
C GLN A 431 -23.27 -18.85 -11.50
N GLN A 432 -24.07 -17.82 -11.19
CA GLN A 432 -24.92 -17.18 -12.18
C GLN A 432 -24.08 -16.47 -13.25
N LEU A 433 -23.07 -15.67 -12.84
CA LEU A 433 -22.15 -15.00 -13.77
C LEU A 433 -21.44 -15.97 -14.71
N LEU A 434 -20.96 -17.10 -14.18
CA LEU A 434 -20.30 -18.13 -14.99
C LEU A 434 -21.26 -18.79 -16.00
N ARG A 435 -22.53 -18.99 -15.64
CA ARG A 435 -23.56 -19.48 -16.57
C ARG A 435 -23.89 -18.48 -17.67
N GLU A 436 -24.06 -17.20 -17.29
CA GLU A 436 -24.37 -16.12 -18.22
C GLU A 436 -23.23 -15.86 -19.21
N ALA A 437 -21.98 -16.16 -18.80
CA ALA A 437 -20.79 -16.05 -19.63
C ALA A 437 -20.46 -17.35 -20.41
N ASP A 438 -21.36 -18.35 -20.42
CA ASP A 438 -21.12 -19.67 -21.04
C ASP A 438 -19.77 -20.28 -20.70
N PHE A 439 -19.39 -20.23 -19.41
CA PHE A 439 -18.09 -20.77 -18.96
C PHE A 439 -17.92 -22.24 -19.35
N PRO A 440 -16.86 -22.59 -20.11
CA PRO A 440 -16.71 -23.93 -20.68
C PRO A 440 -16.27 -24.99 -19.68
N GLY A 441 -15.73 -24.61 -18.52
CA GLY A 441 -15.19 -25.51 -17.53
C GLY A 441 -16.22 -26.04 -16.52
N ALA A 442 -15.77 -26.93 -15.64
CA ALA A 442 -16.61 -27.47 -14.56
C ALA A 442 -16.82 -26.44 -13.43
N VAL A 443 -18.05 -26.31 -12.91
CA VAL A 443 -18.36 -25.44 -11.78
C VAL A 443 -18.87 -26.28 -10.60
N HIS A 444 -18.19 -26.19 -9.47
CA HIS A 444 -18.52 -26.89 -8.24
C HIS A 444 -18.78 -25.90 -7.10
N ARG A 445 -19.56 -26.33 -6.11
CA ARG A 445 -19.82 -25.55 -4.88
C ARG A 445 -19.42 -26.35 -3.67
N CYS A 446 -18.87 -25.68 -2.66
CA CYS A 446 -18.58 -26.25 -1.34
C CYS A 446 -19.00 -25.28 -0.23
N GLN A 447 -19.16 -25.76 1.00
CA GLN A 447 -19.60 -24.94 2.11
C GLN A 447 -18.47 -24.02 2.60
N ALA A 448 -17.27 -24.55 2.71
CA ALA A 448 -16.11 -23.84 3.23
C ALA A 448 -14.88 -24.04 2.33
N LEU A 449 -13.89 -23.16 2.45
CA LEU A 449 -12.60 -23.28 1.76
C LEU A 449 -11.89 -24.60 2.12
N THR A 450 -12.05 -25.06 3.36
CA THR A 450 -11.48 -26.34 3.83
C THR A 450 -11.98 -27.54 3.04
N ASP A 451 -13.21 -27.48 2.55
CA ASP A 451 -13.78 -28.53 1.69
C ASP A 451 -13.39 -28.32 0.23
N GLY A 452 -13.22 -27.06 -0.17
CA GLY A 452 -12.85 -26.67 -1.53
C GLY A 452 -11.44 -27.07 -1.93
N VAL A 453 -10.49 -27.02 -1.00
CA VAL A 453 -9.09 -27.34 -1.33
C VAL A 453 -8.91 -28.82 -1.73
N PRO A 454 -9.41 -29.82 -1.00
CA PRO A 454 -9.34 -31.22 -1.44
C PRO A 454 -10.05 -31.47 -2.78
N LEU A 455 -11.21 -30.82 -3.00
CA LEU A 455 -11.95 -30.90 -4.27
C LEU A 455 -11.14 -30.31 -5.42
N ALA A 456 -10.49 -29.16 -5.22
CA ALA A 456 -9.64 -28.54 -6.23
C ALA A 456 -8.45 -29.42 -6.62
N VAL A 457 -7.87 -30.15 -5.66
CA VAL A 457 -6.81 -31.15 -5.94
C VAL A 457 -7.34 -32.27 -6.82
N GLN A 458 -8.50 -32.84 -6.51
CA GLN A 458 -9.12 -33.91 -7.31
C GLN A 458 -9.41 -33.43 -8.74
N LEU A 459 -9.97 -32.22 -8.88
CA LEU A 459 -10.24 -31.62 -10.17
C LEU A 459 -8.96 -31.34 -10.96
N ALA A 460 -7.92 -30.83 -10.30
CA ALA A 460 -6.64 -30.57 -10.93
C ALA A 460 -6.03 -31.87 -11.49
N GLN A 461 -6.12 -32.99 -10.75
CA GLN A 461 -5.68 -34.31 -11.23
C GLN A 461 -6.55 -34.81 -12.40
N ALA A 462 -7.88 -34.68 -12.29
CA ALA A 462 -8.81 -35.13 -13.33
C ALA A 462 -8.64 -34.36 -14.66
N HIS A 463 -8.37 -33.06 -14.58
CA HIS A 463 -8.17 -32.19 -15.75
C HIS A 463 -6.69 -32.00 -16.12
N GLN A 464 -5.78 -32.73 -15.50
CA GLN A 464 -4.31 -32.64 -15.73
C GLN A 464 -3.75 -31.20 -15.52
N CYS A 465 -4.37 -30.43 -14.64
CA CYS A 465 -3.91 -29.10 -14.26
C CYS A 465 -2.74 -29.20 -13.29
N ARG A 466 -1.72 -28.34 -13.49
CA ARG A 466 -0.56 -28.24 -12.59
C ARG A 466 -0.67 -27.06 -11.62
N VAL A 467 -1.74 -26.30 -11.69
CA VAL A 467 -1.92 -25.08 -10.89
C VAL A 467 -3.30 -25.06 -10.25
N VAL A 468 -3.33 -24.72 -8.96
CA VAL A 468 -4.54 -24.34 -8.21
C VAL A 468 -4.34 -22.92 -7.71
N LEU A 469 -5.30 -22.04 -8.02
CA LEU A 469 -5.32 -20.62 -7.62
C LEU A 469 -6.49 -20.37 -6.65
N LEU A 470 -6.21 -19.71 -5.52
CA LEU A 470 -7.20 -19.17 -4.59
C LEU A 470 -7.25 -17.66 -4.75
#